data_d2f395dc5284b4ca2a9167f9af34c88c
#
_entry.id   d2f395dc5284b4ca2a9167f9af34c88c
#
_cell.length_a   1.000
_cell.length_b   1.000
_cell.length_c   1.000
_cell.angle_alpha   90.00
_cell.angle_beta   90.00
_cell.angle_gamma   90.00
#
_symmetry.space_group_name_H-M   'P 1'
#
loop_
_entity.id
_entity.type
_entity.pdbx_description
1 polymer ?
#
loop_
_entity_poly.entity_id
_entity_poly.type
_entity_poly.pdbx_seq_one_letter_code
_entity_poly.pdbx_strand_id
1 'polypeptide(L)'
;MINRVAHKDLAKGYLRQNGNQSGMAGAEILYSVLATITGGAFGGAFIALGVYNFIFNFLAGLLGGVLVPLFTVVFTVITTMLTAAIIAPFAVGRGRYYLHLRKNGSRTSVTKLFEGYDYFLEFANVEARRQFSILWMPTAILAVASLVSGIIVLVCGGVGGLLGSASGYYNFYGYNYGGYAGAAQGVAVGVIFALLILGAAAIAAAIIKIYRDLQLWAVEWILADHPGMKADQVLHYSRQITKGHIWDLFIYKLSFLGWRILSWLTGGIMGFVYVDPYYNMTSALLYEELKGGAIELEAIPGNSNLQDLSRRVKPMDGYTPVKPAPQPAQPAQPEPALRGVAGMYAGSVFKIKPDQTVVLGRDPKQAQIVFSQGADKISRRHCSVMFSSRLGQYQVVDHSSNGTFVSGSRLQLNVPVTLPRGTQLALGSNDNIIRLE
;
A
#
# COMPACT_ATOMS: atom_id res chain seq x y z
N MET A 1 1.97 12.05 4.96
CA MET A 1 0.92 11.30 5.72
C MET A 1 -0.34 11.27 4.87
N ILE A 2 -0.85 10.09 4.58
CA ILE A 2 -2.04 9.88 3.73
C ILE A 2 -3.29 10.44 4.43
N ASN A 3 -4.09 11.23 3.71
CA ASN A 3 -5.34 11.77 4.27
C ASN A 3 -6.50 10.76 4.15
N ARG A 4 -6.47 9.74 5.00
CA ARG A 4 -7.45 8.63 5.02
C ARG A 4 -8.89 9.06 5.26
N VAL A 5 -9.11 10.13 6.02
CA VAL A 5 -10.46 10.64 6.32
C VAL A 5 -11.07 11.23 5.05
N ALA A 6 -10.30 12.06 4.34
CA ALA A 6 -10.77 12.67 3.09
C ALA A 6 -11.11 11.60 2.02
N HIS A 7 -10.28 10.55 1.87
CA HIS A 7 -10.58 9.46 0.93
C HIS A 7 -11.86 8.70 1.30
N LYS A 8 -12.09 8.46 2.58
CA LYS A 8 -13.31 7.79 3.06
C LYS A 8 -14.55 8.64 2.80
N ASP A 9 -14.48 9.94 3.02
CA ASP A 9 -15.62 10.83 2.79
C ASP A 9 -15.89 11.03 1.29
N LEU A 10 -14.86 11.12 0.46
CA LEU A 10 -15.00 11.10 -1.00
C LEU A 10 -15.63 9.79 -1.49
N ALA A 11 -15.18 8.63 -0.99
CA ALA A 11 -15.74 7.34 -1.35
C ALA A 11 -17.23 7.22 -0.99
N LYS A 12 -17.64 7.72 0.18
CA LYS A 12 -19.07 7.83 0.55
C LYS A 12 -19.84 8.74 -0.41
N GLY A 13 -19.22 9.84 -0.88
CA GLY A 13 -19.78 10.71 -1.90
C GLY A 13 -20.10 9.94 -3.19
N TYR A 14 -19.15 9.14 -3.70
CA TYR A 14 -19.35 8.31 -4.88
C TYR A 14 -20.46 7.25 -4.68
N LEU A 15 -20.53 6.61 -3.52
CA LEU A 15 -21.59 5.65 -3.20
C LEU A 15 -22.99 6.28 -3.24
N ARG A 16 -23.13 7.51 -2.79
CA ARG A 16 -24.43 8.24 -2.75
C ARG A 16 -24.87 8.83 -4.07
N GLN A 17 -23.98 8.92 -5.06
CA GLN A 17 -24.32 9.49 -6.37
C GLN A 17 -25.15 8.52 -7.21
N ASN A 18 -26.30 8.99 -7.71
CA ASN A 18 -27.16 8.49 -8.80
C ASN A 18 -27.01 6.99 -9.21
N GLY A 19 -27.29 6.05 -8.29
CA GLY A 19 -27.29 4.63 -8.58
C GLY A 19 -25.90 3.97 -8.69
N ASN A 20 -24.82 4.67 -8.32
CA ASN A 20 -23.49 4.09 -8.28
C ASN A 20 -23.40 2.96 -7.25
N GLN A 21 -24.12 3.07 -6.12
CA GLN A 21 -24.12 2.04 -5.08
C GLN A 21 -24.61 0.69 -5.62
N SER A 22 -25.68 0.66 -6.41
CA SER A 22 -26.20 -0.59 -7.01
C SER A 22 -25.25 -1.16 -8.05
N GLY A 23 -24.59 -0.32 -8.84
CA GLY A 23 -23.56 -0.73 -9.80
C GLY A 23 -22.32 -1.31 -9.13
N MET A 24 -21.83 -0.66 -8.09
CA MET A 24 -20.70 -1.14 -7.29
C MET A 24 -21.03 -2.45 -6.56
N ALA A 25 -22.21 -2.54 -5.93
CA ALA A 25 -22.67 -3.78 -5.29
C ALA A 25 -22.81 -4.92 -6.31
N GLY A 26 -23.35 -4.64 -7.50
CA GLY A 26 -23.42 -5.62 -8.59
C GLY A 26 -22.05 -6.11 -9.04
N ALA A 27 -21.06 -5.22 -9.14
CA ALA A 27 -19.68 -5.57 -9.47
C ALA A 27 -19.05 -6.47 -8.39
N GLU A 28 -19.26 -6.16 -7.11
CA GLU A 28 -18.74 -6.97 -6.01
C GLU A 28 -19.42 -8.34 -5.89
N ILE A 29 -20.74 -8.40 -6.09
CA ILE A 29 -21.47 -9.67 -6.12
C ILE A 29 -20.96 -10.55 -7.26
N LEU A 30 -20.85 -9.98 -8.47
CA LEU A 30 -20.36 -10.72 -9.63
C LEU A 30 -18.91 -11.19 -9.42
N TYR A 31 -18.03 -10.32 -8.94
CA TYR A 31 -16.65 -10.68 -8.60
C TYR A 31 -16.62 -11.83 -7.59
N SER A 32 -17.39 -11.75 -6.53
CA SER A 32 -17.40 -12.76 -5.46
C SER A 32 -17.96 -14.09 -5.93
N VAL A 33 -19.00 -14.08 -6.77
CA VAL A 33 -19.54 -15.29 -7.38
C VAL A 33 -18.50 -15.95 -8.28
N LEU A 34 -17.85 -15.18 -9.16
CA LEU A 34 -16.79 -15.68 -10.04
C LEU A 34 -15.60 -16.21 -9.24
N ALA A 35 -15.15 -15.48 -8.21
CA ALA A 35 -14.06 -15.90 -7.34
C ALA A 35 -14.41 -17.17 -6.55
N THR A 36 -15.66 -17.32 -6.11
CA THR A 36 -16.13 -18.51 -5.39
C THR A 36 -16.22 -19.72 -6.33
N ILE A 37 -16.77 -19.56 -7.53
CA ILE A 37 -16.86 -20.64 -8.51
C ILE A 37 -15.47 -21.10 -8.93
N THR A 38 -14.58 -20.18 -9.29
CA THR A 38 -13.24 -20.50 -9.73
C THR A 38 -12.36 -21.05 -8.59
N GLY A 39 -12.36 -20.41 -7.42
CA GLY A 39 -11.62 -20.84 -6.25
C GLY A 39 -12.17 -22.12 -5.63
N GLY A 40 -13.51 -22.23 -5.54
CA GLY A 40 -14.19 -23.43 -5.03
C GLY A 40 -14.08 -24.63 -5.96
N ALA A 41 -14.18 -24.44 -7.27
CA ALA A 41 -14.00 -25.52 -8.24
C ALA A 41 -12.58 -26.08 -8.22
N PHE A 42 -11.55 -25.22 -8.13
CA PHE A 42 -10.14 -25.65 -8.05
C PHE A 42 -9.79 -26.24 -6.68
N GLY A 43 -10.12 -25.55 -5.58
CA GLY A 43 -9.86 -26.03 -4.23
C GLY A 43 -10.66 -27.30 -3.91
N GLY A 44 -11.96 -27.31 -4.27
CA GLY A 44 -12.84 -28.45 -4.06
C GLY A 44 -12.50 -29.65 -4.95
N ALA A 45 -12.14 -29.45 -6.23
CA ALA A 45 -11.70 -30.52 -7.11
C ALA A 45 -10.40 -31.17 -6.63
N PHE A 46 -9.42 -30.40 -6.14
CA PHE A 46 -8.19 -30.93 -5.56
C PHE A 46 -8.43 -31.74 -4.29
N ILE A 47 -9.35 -31.29 -3.44
CA ILE A 47 -9.75 -32.00 -2.22
C ILE A 47 -10.59 -33.24 -2.57
N ALA A 48 -11.56 -33.11 -3.49
CA ALA A 48 -12.47 -34.17 -3.88
C ALA A 48 -11.80 -35.31 -4.68
N LEU A 49 -10.76 -35.00 -5.46
CA LEU A 49 -10.00 -36.03 -6.20
C LEU A 49 -9.17 -36.96 -5.28
N GLY A 50 -9.22 -36.75 -3.94
CA GLY A 50 -8.53 -37.60 -2.99
C GLY A 50 -7.00 -37.57 -3.12
N VAL A 51 -6.47 -36.78 -4.06
CA VAL A 51 -5.04 -36.64 -4.29
C VAL A 51 -4.35 -36.15 -3.01
N TYR A 52 -4.99 -35.20 -2.32
CA TYR A 52 -4.49 -34.72 -1.02
C TYR A 52 -4.47 -35.87 0.00
N ASN A 53 -5.57 -36.61 0.17
CA ASN A 53 -5.64 -37.72 1.12
C ASN A 53 -4.73 -38.87 0.73
N PHE A 54 -4.60 -39.20 -0.56
CA PHE A 54 -3.72 -40.26 -1.03
C PHE A 54 -2.24 -39.89 -0.79
N ILE A 55 -1.80 -38.73 -1.25
CA ILE A 55 -0.42 -38.26 -1.09
C ILE A 55 -0.10 -38.04 0.39
N PHE A 56 -1.05 -37.48 1.15
CA PHE A 56 -0.89 -37.24 2.58
C PHE A 56 -0.72 -38.56 3.35
N ASN A 57 -1.59 -39.55 3.15
CA ASN A 57 -1.50 -40.86 3.84
C ASN A 57 -0.30 -41.67 3.35
N PHE A 58 0.03 -41.62 2.07
CA PHE A 58 1.21 -42.28 1.51
C PHE A 58 2.51 -41.72 2.09
N LEU A 59 2.66 -40.39 2.14
CA LEU A 59 3.84 -39.74 2.71
C LEU A 59 3.89 -39.85 4.23
N ALA A 60 2.76 -39.82 4.92
CA ALA A 60 2.70 -40.06 6.37
C ALA A 60 3.16 -41.46 6.73
N GLY A 61 2.78 -42.47 5.94
CA GLY A 61 3.25 -43.85 6.09
C GLY A 61 4.73 -44.04 5.77
N LEU A 62 5.21 -43.40 4.69
CA LEU A 62 6.59 -43.53 4.21
C LEU A 62 7.62 -42.78 5.08
N LEU A 63 7.24 -41.61 5.62
CA LEU A 63 8.16 -40.64 6.23
C LEU A 63 7.95 -40.49 7.75
N GLY A 64 7.19 -41.40 8.38
CA GLY A 64 7.00 -41.45 9.83
C GLY A 64 6.29 -40.22 10.42
N GLY A 65 5.52 -39.50 9.63
CA GLY A 65 4.72 -38.35 10.08
C GLY A 65 5.49 -37.03 10.30
N VAL A 66 6.82 -37.05 10.40
CA VAL A 66 7.64 -35.85 10.68
C VAL A 66 7.62 -34.83 9.53
N LEU A 67 7.58 -35.30 8.28
CA LEU A 67 7.57 -34.44 7.09
C LEU A 67 6.16 -34.01 6.62
N VAL A 68 5.11 -34.53 7.24
CA VAL A 68 3.73 -34.21 6.91
C VAL A 68 3.43 -32.69 7.04
N PRO A 69 3.83 -32.00 8.12
CA PRO A 69 3.61 -30.55 8.23
C PRO A 69 4.31 -29.77 7.12
N LEU A 70 5.54 -30.14 6.76
CA LEU A 70 6.29 -29.51 5.66
C LEU A 70 5.55 -29.63 4.33
N PHE A 71 5.08 -30.84 4.03
CA PHE A 71 4.34 -31.11 2.80
C PHE A 71 3.02 -30.35 2.75
N THR A 72 2.28 -30.31 3.86
CA THR A 72 1.03 -29.55 3.97
C THR A 72 1.25 -28.07 3.71
N VAL A 73 2.31 -27.48 4.26
CA VAL A 73 2.69 -26.08 4.04
C VAL A 73 2.98 -25.84 2.55
N VAL A 74 3.82 -26.64 1.92
CA VAL A 74 4.17 -26.49 0.50
C VAL A 74 2.94 -26.64 -0.40
N PHE A 75 2.10 -27.64 -0.14
CA PHE A 75 0.86 -27.85 -0.88
C PHE A 75 -0.12 -26.67 -0.76
N THR A 76 -0.29 -26.15 0.46
CA THR A 76 -1.14 -24.97 0.71
C THR A 76 -0.64 -23.75 -0.07
N VAL A 77 0.68 -23.54 -0.14
CA VAL A 77 1.26 -22.44 -0.93
C VAL A 77 0.94 -22.61 -2.42
N ILE A 78 1.17 -23.78 -2.97
CA ILE A 78 0.93 -24.05 -4.40
C ILE A 78 -0.54 -23.86 -4.74
N THR A 79 -1.46 -24.40 -3.94
CA THR A 79 -2.90 -24.24 -4.17
C THR A 79 -3.35 -22.78 -4.05
N THR A 80 -2.82 -22.04 -3.08
CA THR A 80 -3.10 -20.60 -2.92
C THR A 80 -2.61 -19.81 -4.13
N MET A 81 -1.39 -20.10 -4.63
CA MET A 81 -0.84 -19.44 -5.81
C MET A 81 -1.68 -19.71 -7.07
N LEU A 82 -2.08 -20.95 -7.30
CA LEU A 82 -2.89 -21.34 -8.46
C LEU A 82 -4.28 -20.67 -8.40
N THR A 83 -4.94 -20.73 -7.25
CA THR A 83 -6.26 -20.09 -7.06
C THR A 83 -6.18 -18.58 -7.28
N ALA A 84 -5.18 -17.92 -6.70
CA ALA A 84 -4.97 -16.48 -6.87
C ALA A 84 -4.68 -16.11 -8.34
N ALA A 85 -3.88 -16.90 -9.05
CA ALA A 85 -3.58 -16.67 -10.46
C ALA A 85 -4.83 -16.75 -11.36
N ILE A 86 -5.75 -17.68 -11.07
CA ILE A 86 -6.99 -17.84 -11.84
C ILE A 86 -7.98 -16.69 -11.57
N ILE A 87 -8.00 -16.18 -10.33
CA ILE A 87 -8.88 -15.07 -9.94
C ILE A 87 -8.32 -13.70 -10.39
N ALA A 88 -7.02 -13.61 -10.65
CA ALA A 88 -6.34 -12.36 -10.97
C ALA A 88 -7.01 -11.50 -12.06
N PRO A 89 -7.48 -12.04 -13.20
CA PRO A 89 -8.14 -11.23 -14.23
C PRO A 89 -9.40 -10.52 -13.74
N PHE A 90 -10.18 -11.18 -12.89
CA PHE A 90 -11.38 -10.60 -12.29
C PHE A 90 -11.03 -9.52 -11.25
N ALA A 91 -9.97 -9.74 -10.46
CA ALA A 91 -9.49 -8.75 -9.50
C ALA A 91 -9.03 -7.48 -10.22
N VAL A 92 -8.24 -7.62 -11.28
CA VAL A 92 -7.80 -6.50 -12.12
C VAL A 92 -8.98 -5.82 -12.81
N GLY A 93 -9.94 -6.59 -13.34
CA GLY A 93 -11.18 -6.07 -13.92
C GLY A 93 -11.99 -5.25 -12.92
N ARG A 94 -12.08 -5.70 -11.66
CA ARG A 94 -12.68 -4.93 -10.56
C ARG A 94 -11.92 -3.63 -10.33
N GLY A 95 -10.59 -3.66 -10.26
CA GLY A 95 -9.76 -2.46 -10.14
C GLY A 95 -10.05 -1.46 -11.27
N ARG A 96 -10.16 -1.92 -12.53
CA ARG A 96 -10.54 -1.10 -13.69
C ARG A 96 -11.92 -0.48 -13.52
N TYR A 97 -12.90 -1.23 -13.06
CA TYR A 97 -14.24 -0.73 -12.81
C TYR A 97 -14.21 0.48 -11.88
N TYR A 98 -13.51 0.41 -10.74
CA TYR A 98 -13.42 1.51 -9.78
C TYR A 98 -12.61 2.69 -10.29
N LEU A 99 -11.50 2.47 -11.01
CA LEU A 99 -10.72 3.54 -11.62
C LEU A 99 -11.51 4.28 -12.71
N HIS A 100 -12.28 3.55 -13.53
CA HIS A 100 -13.18 4.15 -14.52
C HIS A 100 -14.31 4.96 -13.88
N LEU A 101 -14.95 4.40 -12.84
CA LEU A 101 -16.00 5.09 -12.11
C LEU A 101 -15.49 6.41 -11.53
N ARG A 102 -14.27 6.43 -11.01
CA ARG A 102 -13.64 7.64 -10.51
C ARG A 102 -13.34 8.67 -11.63
N LYS A 103 -12.82 8.23 -12.76
CA LYS A 103 -12.46 9.12 -13.88
C LYS A 103 -13.70 9.75 -14.53
N ASN A 104 -14.77 8.98 -14.68
CA ASN A 104 -15.94 9.39 -15.45
C ASN A 104 -17.09 9.93 -14.59
N GLY A 105 -17.05 9.77 -13.26
CA GLY A 105 -18.08 10.24 -12.33
C GLY A 105 -19.49 9.65 -12.52
N SER A 106 -19.68 8.74 -13.48
CA SER A 106 -20.96 8.19 -13.89
C SER A 106 -20.94 6.66 -13.97
N ARG A 107 -22.14 6.05 -14.09
CA ARG A 107 -22.33 4.60 -14.17
C ARG A 107 -21.35 3.94 -15.15
N THR A 108 -20.53 3.04 -14.62
CA THR A 108 -19.63 2.18 -15.39
C THR A 108 -20.29 0.80 -15.56
N SER A 109 -20.17 0.21 -16.75
CA SER A 109 -20.71 -1.13 -16.99
C SER A 109 -19.94 -2.18 -16.18
N VAL A 110 -20.67 -3.11 -15.59
CA VAL A 110 -20.12 -4.27 -14.84
C VAL A 110 -19.32 -5.20 -15.77
N THR A 111 -19.55 -5.13 -17.09
CA THR A 111 -18.77 -5.88 -18.10
C THR A 111 -17.27 -5.59 -18.05
N LYS A 112 -16.85 -4.46 -17.46
CA LYS A 112 -15.44 -4.11 -17.22
C LYS A 112 -14.67 -5.16 -16.40
N LEU A 113 -15.38 -5.98 -15.60
CA LEU A 113 -14.76 -7.08 -14.86
C LEU A 113 -14.14 -8.13 -15.79
N PHE A 114 -14.67 -8.29 -17.00
CA PHE A 114 -14.20 -9.28 -17.96
C PHE A 114 -13.07 -8.78 -18.87
N GLU A 115 -12.81 -7.51 -18.93
CA GLU A 115 -11.72 -6.93 -19.75
C GLU A 115 -10.30 -7.39 -19.32
N GLY A 116 -10.18 -8.01 -18.15
CA GLY A 116 -8.93 -8.63 -17.71
C GLY A 116 -8.58 -9.94 -18.42
N TYR A 117 -9.56 -10.58 -19.08
CA TYR A 117 -9.37 -11.90 -19.68
C TYR A 117 -8.45 -11.89 -20.89
N ASP A 118 -8.39 -10.81 -21.64
CA ASP A 118 -7.51 -10.65 -22.81
C ASP A 118 -6.01 -10.75 -22.40
N TYR A 119 -5.71 -10.52 -21.12
CA TYR A 119 -4.37 -10.57 -20.53
C TYR A 119 -4.24 -11.65 -19.46
N PHE A 120 -5.02 -12.74 -19.56
CA PHE A 120 -5.14 -13.78 -18.53
C PHE A 120 -3.77 -14.31 -18.09
N LEU A 121 -2.93 -14.76 -19.03
CA LEU A 121 -1.62 -15.36 -18.72
C LEU A 121 -0.66 -14.36 -18.07
N GLU A 122 -0.70 -13.11 -18.50
CA GLU A 122 0.14 -12.05 -17.95
C GLU A 122 -0.25 -11.74 -16.52
N PHE A 123 -1.56 -11.56 -16.26
CA PHE A 123 -2.06 -11.29 -14.91
C PHE A 123 -1.86 -12.49 -13.98
N ALA A 124 -2.07 -13.71 -14.46
CA ALA A 124 -1.81 -14.93 -13.72
C ALA A 124 -0.33 -15.05 -13.33
N ASN A 125 0.59 -14.72 -14.26
CA ASN A 125 2.03 -14.73 -13.97
C ASN A 125 2.41 -13.66 -12.93
N VAL A 126 1.87 -12.43 -13.05
CA VAL A 126 2.12 -11.38 -12.06
C VAL A 126 1.62 -11.80 -10.68
N GLU A 127 0.40 -12.34 -10.61
CA GLU A 127 -0.20 -12.76 -9.33
C GLU A 127 0.53 -13.97 -8.72
N ALA A 128 0.95 -14.93 -9.53
CA ALA A 128 1.76 -16.04 -9.05
C ALA A 128 3.08 -15.57 -8.43
N ARG A 129 3.80 -14.66 -9.10
CA ARG A 129 5.03 -14.05 -8.56
C ARG A 129 4.76 -13.19 -7.31
N ARG A 130 3.65 -12.48 -7.28
CA ARG A 130 3.21 -11.73 -6.09
C ARG A 130 2.99 -12.67 -4.92
N GLN A 131 2.20 -13.72 -5.08
CA GLN A 131 1.93 -14.71 -4.04
C GLN A 131 3.22 -15.42 -3.59
N PHE A 132 4.07 -15.82 -4.51
CA PHE A 132 5.39 -16.37 -4.17
C PHE A 132 6.19 -15.38 -3.32
N SER A 133 6.29 -14.11 -3.73
CA SER A 133 7.02 -13.09 -2.98
C SER A 133 6.45 -12.87 -1.56
N ILE A 134 5.14 -13.00 -1.37
CA ILE A 134 4.49 -12.84 -0.06
C ILE A 134 4.71 -14.09 0.81
N LEU A 135 4.60 -15.28 0.25
CA LEU A 135 4.45 -16.53 1.00
C LEU A 135 5.76 -17.27 1.27
N TRP A 136 6.79 -17.16 0.41
CA TRP A 136 7.97 -18.03 0.52
C TRP A 136 8.73 -17.92 1.85
N MET A 137 8.90 -16.71 2.42
CA MET A 137 9.57 -16.56 3.72
C MET A 137 8.72 -17.05 4.90
N PRO A 138 7.43 -16.64 5.04
CA PRO A 138 6.55 -17.16 6.08
C PRO A 138 6.49 -18.69 6.10
N THR A 139 6.39 -19.31 4.92
CA THR A 139 6.31 -20.77 4.81
C THR A 139 7.63 -21.43 5.15
N ALA A 140 8.76 -20.86 4.75
CA ALA A 140 10.09 -21.36 5.12
C ALA A 140 10.28 -21.34 6.65
N ILE A 141 9.87 -20.27 7.32
CA ILE A 141 9.92 -20.14 8.78
C ILE A 141 9.07 -21.24 9.45
N LEU A 142 7.83 -21.43 8.99
CA LEU A 142 6.93 -22.45 9.53
C LEU A 142 7.45 -23.87 9.27
N ALA A 143 8.02 -24.12 8.10
CA ALA A 143 8.62 -25.42 7.75
C ALA A 143 9.80 -25.76 8.66
N VAL A 144 10.72 -24.82 8.86
CA VAL A 144 11.87 -25.01 9.77
C VAL A 144 11.39 -25.20 11.22
N ALA A 145 10.44 -24.38 11.69
CA ALA A 145 9.89 -24.51 13.02
C ALA A 145 9.19 -25.86 13.23
N SER A 146 8.48 -26.38 12.23
CA SER A 146 7.83 -27.70 12.29
C SER A 146 8.86 -28.84 12.39
N LEU A 147 9.94 -28.77 11.62
CA LEU A 147 11.03 -29.76 11.68
C LEU A 147 11.71 -29.75 13.06
N VAL A 148 12.08 -28.56 13.55
CA VAL A 148 12.70 -28.40 14.88
C VAL A 148 11.77 -28.92 15.98
N SER A 149 10.48 -28.58 15.91
CA SER A 149 9.47 -29.05 16.87
C SER A 149 9.33 -30.57 16.87
N GLY A 150 9.32 -31.19 15.68
CA GLY A 150 9.28 -32.64 15.55
C GLY A 150 10.51 -33.33 16.17
N ILE A 151 11.69 -32.80 15.93
CA ILE A 151 12.95 -33.31 16.52
C ILE A 151 12.90 -33.18 18.05
N ILE A 152 12.44 -32.07 18.60
CA ILE A 152 12.34 -31.84 20.04
C ILE A 152 11.40 -32.88 20.68
N VAL A 153 10.23 -33.12 20.08
CA VAL A 153 9.29 -34.13 20.61
C VAL A 153 9.92 -35.52 20.62
N LEU A 154 10.63 -35.91 19.55
CA LEU A 154 11.33 -37.20 19.45
C LEU A 154 12.44 -37.33 20.51
N VAL A 155 13.27 -36.31 20.66
CA VAL A 155 14.39 -36.31 21.62
C VAL A 155 13.85 -36.34 23.05
N CYS A 156 12.86 -35.52 23.39
CA CYS A 156 12.26 -35.50 24.74
C CYS A 156 11.59 -36.82 25.06
N GLY A 157 10.90 -37.46 24.11
CA GLY A 157 10.29 -38.78 24.27
C GLY A 157 11.34 -39.88 24.48
N GLY A 158 12.40 -39.84 23.67
CA GLY A 158 13.52 -40.77 23.79
C GLY A 158 14.26 -40.67 25.14
N VAL A 159 14.61 -39.44 25.56
CA VAL A 159 15.27 -39.18 26.82
C VAL A 159 14.35 -39.55 27.99
N GLY A 160 13.06 -39.20 27.92
CA GLY A 160 12.08 -39.57 28.94
C GLY A 160 11.94 -41.10 29.08
N GLY A 161 11.93 -41.82 27.97
CA GLY A 161 11.92 -43.30 27.94
C GLY A 161 13.15 -43.90 28.58
N LEU A 162 14.35 -43.38 28.28
CA LEU A 162 15.61 -43.82 28.88
C LEU A 162 15.64 -43.59 30.40
N LEU A 163 15.28 -42.38 30.84
CA LEU A 163 15.24 -42.06 32.28
C LEU A 163 14.19 -42.89 33.03
N GLY A 164 13.03 -43.09 32.42
CA GLY A 164 11.99 -43.96 32.98
C GLY A 164 12.42 -45.41 33.07
N SER A 165 13.17 -45.93 32.11
CA SER A 165 13.72 -47.27 32.13
C SER A 165 14.77 -47.44 33.23
N ALA A 166 15.59 -46.41 33.44
CA ALA A 166 16.61 -46.39 34.51
C ALA A 166 16.00 -46.35 35.91
N SER A 167 14.73 -45.94 36.09
CA SER A 167 14.03 -45.89 37.37
C SER A 167 13.66 -47.30 37.94
N GLY A 168 13.80 -48.35 37.16
CA GLY A 168 13.64 -49.74 37.63
C GLY A 168 12.21 -50.16 38.00
N TYR A 169 11.19 -49.48 37.54
CA TYR A 169 9.78 -49.82 37.82
C TYR A 169 9.36 -51.02 36.94
N TYR A 170 9.47 -52.22 37.51
CA TYR A 170 9.01 -53.46 36.89
C TYR A 170 7.71 -53.95 37.52
N ASN A 171 6.78 -54.48 36.72
CA ASN A 171 5.62 -55.15 37.24
C ASN A 171 5.95 -56.63 37.57
N PHE A 172 4.96 -57.34 38.21
CA PHE A 172 5.07 -58.76 38.59
C PHE A 172 5.43 -59.70 37.43
N TYR A 173 5.17 -59.30 36.17
CA TYR A 173 5.48 -60.02 34.95
C TYR A 173 6.82 -59.61 34.28
N GLY A 174 7.63 -58.78 34.95
CA GLY A 174 8.92 -58.30 34.44
C GLY A 174 8.88 -57.24 33.38
N TYR A 175 7.74 -56.62 33.09
CA TYR A 175 7.62 -55.49 32.14
C TYR A 175 8.09 -54.18 32.75
N ASN A 176 8.93 -53.46 32.04
CA ASN A 176 9.41 -52.15 32.49
C ASN A 176 8.41 -51.04 32.15
N TYR A 177 7.52 -50.69 33.08
CA TYR A 177 6.56 -49.61 32.95
C TYR A 177 7.19 -48.23 33.11
N GLY A 178 8.34 -48.11 33.76
CA GLY A 178 9.05 -46.86 33.94
C GLY A 178 9.47 -46.23 32.60
N GLY A 179 9.90 -47.04 31.66
CA GLY A 179 10.26 -46.59 30.33
C GLY A 179 9.10 -45.99 29.54
N TYR A 180 7.93 -46.62 29.58
CA TYR A 180 6.74 -46.11 28.88
C TYR A 180 6.19 -44.83 29.56
N ALA A 181 6.15 -44.77 30.89
CA ALA A 181 5.71 -43.60 31.64
C ALA A 181 6.66 -42.41 31.42
N GLY A 182 7.97 -42.65 31.46
CA GLY A 182 8.99 -41.64 31.18
C GLY A 182 8.93 -41.11 29.74
N ALA A 183 8.74 -42.02 28.76
CA ALA A 183 8.57 -41.63 27.39
C ALA A 183 7.32 -40.74 27.18
N ALA A 184 6.18 -41.11 27.80
CA ALA A 184 4.96 -40.31 27.74
C ALA A 184 5.14 -38.91 28.35
N GLN A 185 5.81 -38.81 29.51
CA GLN A 185 6.14 -37.53 30.12
C GLN A 185 7.09 -36.69 29.26
N GLY A 186 8.14 -37.33 28.71
CA GLY A 186 9.06 -36.65 27.78
C GLY A 186 8.37 -36.12 26.55
N VAL A 187 7.49 -36.90 25.92
CA VAL A 187 6.67 -36.44 24.78
C VAL A 187 5.78 -35.26 25.18
N ALA A 188 5.12 -35.30 26.37
CA ALA A 188 4.29 -34.18 26.82
C ALA A 188 5.10 -32.90 27.00
N VAL A 189 6.28 -32.95 27.59
CA VAL A 189 7.20 -31.82 27.72
C VAL A 189 7.66 -31.33 26.32
N GLY A 190 8.03 -32.25 25.42
CA GLY A 190 8.41 -31.92 24.04
C GLY A 190 7.30 -31.23 23.27
N VAL A 191 6.06 -31.67 23.45
CA VAL A 191 4.88 -31.02 22.82
C VAL A 191 4.68 -29.59 23.32
N ILE A 192 4.87 -29.31 24.59
CA ILE A 192 4.78 -27.95 25.14
C ILE A 192 5.82 -27.04 24.48
N PHE A 193 7.07 -27.46 24.41
CA PHE A 193 8.12 -26.69 23.73
C PHE A 193 7.84 -26.53 22.23
N ALA A 194 7.35 -27.57 21.56
CA ALA A 194 6.96 -27.52 20.16
C ALA A 194 5.85 -26.48 19.91
N LEU A 195 4.83 -26.44 20.77
CA LEU A 195 3.75 -25.45 20.66
C LEU A 195 4.25 -24.02 20.87
N LEU A 196 5.18 -23.79 21.78
CA LEU A 196 5.79 -22.48 21.99
C LEU A 196 6.59 -22.01 20.77
N ILE A 197 7.40 -22.91 20.19
CA ILE A 197 8.21 -22.62 18.99
C ILE A 197 7.29 -22.34 17.80
N LEU A 198 6.29 -23.20 17.56
CA LEU A 198 5.33 -23.02 16.49
C LEU A 198 4.50 -21.73 16.65
N GLY A 199 4.11 -21.41 17.88
CA GLY A 199 3.41 -20.15 18.17
C GLY A 199 4.25 -18.92 17.86
N ALA A 200 5.52 -18.90 18.29
CA ALA A 200 6.44 -17.82 17.99
C ALA A 200 6.73 -17.71 16.47
N ALA A 201 6.94 -18.85 15.80
CA ALA A 201 7.13 -18.90 14.36
C ALA A 201 5.89 -18.43 13.59
N ALA A 202 4.69 -18.77 14.04
CA ALA A 202 3.44 -18.32 13.42
C ALA A 202 3.26 -16.80 13.54
N ILE A 203 3.58 -16.22 14.69
CA ILE A 203 3.55 -14.76 14.87
C ILE A 203 4.55 -14.07 13.95
N ALA A 204 5.80 -14.55 13.89
CA ALA A 204 6.82 -14.01 13.00
C ALA A 204 6.42 -14.13 11.52
N ALA A 205 5.91 -15.28 11.10
CA ALA A 205 5.42 -15.54 9.76
C ALA A 205 4.24 -14.61 9.39
N ALA A 206 3.31 -14.38 10.33
CA ALA A 206 2.18 -13.47 10.13
C ALA A 206 2.64 -12.02 9.95
N ILE A 207 3.57 -11.54 10.76
CA ILE A 207 4.13 -10.19 10.64
C ILE A 207 4.80 -9.99 9.27
N ILE A 208 5.63 -10.94 8.84
CA ILE A 208 6.32 -10.88 7.56
C ILE A 208 5.31 -10.91 6.41
N LYS A 209 4.30 -11.80 6.47
CA LYS A 209 3.23 -11.88 5.47
C LYS A 209 2.48 -10.56 5.34
N ILE A 210 2.05 -9.98 6.46
CA ILE A 210 1.34 -8.68 6.47
C ILE A 210 2.21 -7.59 5.86
N TYR A 211 3.47 -7.50 6.26
CA TYR A 211 4.40 -6.50 5.73
C TYR A 211 4.57 -6.60 4.21
N ARG A 212 4.77 -7.81 3.69
CA ARG A 212 4.92 -8.04 2.25
C ARG A 212 3.62 -7.82 1.47
N ASP A 213 2.48 -8.19 2.04
CA ASP A 213 1.17 -7.92 1.43
C ASP A 213 0.89 -6.42 1.34
N LEU A 214 1.35 -5.62 2.31
CA LEU A 214 1.26 -4.17 2.26
C LEU A 214 2.20 -3.56 1.20
N GLN A 215 3.42 -4.08 1.06
CA GLN A 215 4.35 -3.65 0.00
C GLN A 215 3.82 -3.92 -1.41
N LEU A 216 3.07 -4.98 -1.59
CA LEU A 216 2.52 -5.42 -2.88
C LEU A 216 1.02 -5.13 -3.00
N TRP A 217 0.49 -4.23 -2.16
CA TRP A 217 -0.91 -3.84 -2.12
C TRP A 217 -1.39 -3.22 -3.44
N ALA A 218 -0.54 -2.45 -4.10
CA ALA A 218 -0.92 -1.72 -5.29
C ALA A 218 -0.90 -2.53 -6.59
N VAL A 219 -0.45 -3.78 -6.58
CA VAL A 219 -0.28 -4.61 -7.80
C VAL A 219 -1.57 -4.72 -8.61
N GLU A 220 -2.72 -4.96 -7.98
CA GLU A 220 -4.02 -5.03 -8.64
C GLU A 220 -4.37 -3.70 -9.34
N TRP A 221 -4.11 -2.58 -8.70
CA TRP A 221 -4.38 -1.23 -9.20
C TRP A 221 -3.45 -0.83 -10.34
N ILE A 222 -2.16 -1.21 -10.25
CA ILE A 222 -1.17 -0.97 -11.30
C ILE A 222 -1.54 -1.73 -12.57
N LEU A 223 -1.91 -3.01 -12.45
CA LEU A 223 -2.35 -3.82 -13.59
C LEU A 223 -3.67 -3.30 -14.18
N ALA A 224 -4.57 -2.79 -13.35
CA ALA A 224 -5.81 -2.16 -13.80
C ALA A 224 -5.56 -0.90 -14.63
N ASP A 225 -4.54 -0.13 -14.29
CA ASP A 225 -4.16 1.12 -14.96
C ASP A 225 -3.20 0.87 -16.15
N HIS A 226 -2.28 -0.12 -16.03
CA HIS A 226 -1.23 -0.44 -17.01
C HIS A 226 -1.16 -1.96 -17.31
N PRO A 227 -2.09 -2.50 -18.10
CA PRO A 227 -2.23 -3.95 -18.32
C PRO A 227 -1.04 -4.63 -19.02
N GLY A 228 -0.23 -3.89 -19.75
CA GLY A 228 0.92 -4.40 -20.51
C GLY A 228 2.26 -4.42 -19.74
N MET A 229 2.26 -4.08 -18.45
CA MET A 229 3.50 -4.09 -17.65
C MET A 229 3.97 -5.51 -17.34
N LYS A 230 5.30 -5.75 -17.45
CA LYS A 230 5.91 -7.03 -17.06
C LYS A 230 5.86 -7.23 -15.54
N ALA A 231 5.78 -8.50 -15.10
CA ALA A 231 5.61 -8.86 -13.71
C ALA A 231 6.64 -8.21 -12.77
N ASP A 232 7.93 -8.22 -13.14
CA ASP A 232 8.99 -7.66 -12.30
C ASP A 232 8.85 -6.14 -12.15
N GLN A 233 8.42 -5.45 -13.21
CA GLN A 233 8.17 -4.01 -13.21
C GLN A 233 6.98 -3.65 -12.30
N VAL A 234 5.87 -4.39 -12.40
CA VAL A 234 4.69 -4.20 -11.56
C VAL A 234 5.02 -4.38 -10.08
N LEU A 235 5.74 -5.46 -9.74
CA LEU A 235 6.14 -5.73 -8.36
C LEU A 235 7.12 -4.68 -7.82
N HIS A 236 8.07 -4.24 -8.65
CA HIS A 236 9.01 -3.19 -8.29
C HIS A 236 8.28 -1.85 -8.06
N TYR A 237 7.43 -1.45 -8.99
CA TYR A 237 6.65 -0.21 -8.91
C TYR A 237 5.72 -0.20 -7.70
N SER A 238 5.05 -1.33 -7.40
CA SER A 238 4.22 -1.44 -6.20
C SER A 238 5.03 -1.18 -4.93
N ARG A 239 6.23 -1.76 -4.81
CA ARG A 239 7.12 -1.51 -3.66
C ARG A 239 7.58 -0.06 -3.57
N GLN A 240 7.80 0.59 -4.71
CA GLN A 240 8.24 1.98 -4.79
C GLN A 240 7.15 2.94 -4.30
N ILE A 241 5.92 2.82 -4.80
CA ILE A 241 4.81 3.71 -4.41
C ILE A 241 4.33 3.48 -2.97
N THR A 242 4.52 2.28 -2.42
CA THR A 242 4.16 1.98 -1.03
C THR A 242 5.28 2.29 -0.03
N LYS A 243 6.51 2.56 -0.52
CA LYS A 243 7.65 2.90 0.33
C LYS A 243 7.39 4.19 1.12
N GLY A 244 7.58 4.12 2.43
CA GLY A 244 7.29 5.24 3.34
C GLY A 244 5.84 5.32 3.82
N HIS A 245 4.91 4.55 3.19
CA HIS A 245 3.48 4.56 3.51
C HIS A 245 2.94 3.23 4.07
N ILE A 246 3.83 2.29 4.41
CA ILE A 246 3.44 0.95 4.91
C ILE A 246 2.57 1.04 6.16
N TRP A 247 2.94 1.93 7.10
CA TRP A 247 2.17 2.14 8.33
C TRP A 247 0.79 2.78 8.04
N ASP A 248 0.74 3.74 7.14
CA ASP A 248 -0.52 4.35 6.71
C ASP A 248 -1.46 3.32 6.06
N LEU A 249 -0.92 2.44 5.20
CA LEU A 249 -1.66 1.34 4.58
C LEU A 249 -2.13 0.30 5.61
N PHE A 250 -1.30 0.00 6.61
CA PHE A 250 -1.68 -0.90 7.70
C PHE A 250 -2.88 -0.35 8.48
N ILE A 251 -2.81 0.92 8.93
CA ILE A 251 -3.91 1.56 9.64
C ILE A 251 -5.14 1.74 8.74
N TYR A 252 -4.94 1.98 7.43
CA TYR A 252 -6.02 2.00 6.46
C TYR A 252 -6.79 0.67 6.47
N LYS A 253 -6.11 -0.47 6.31
CA LYS A 253 -6.75 -1.80 6.36
C LYS A 253 -7.40 -2.06 7.71
N LEU A 254 -6.72 -1.72 8.81
CA LEU A 254 -7.24 -1.89 10.17
C LEU A 254 -8.53 -1.09 10.40
N SER A 255 -8.66 0.09 9.80
CA SER A 255 -9.85 0.95 9.94
C SER A 255 -11.11 0.37 9.30
N PHE A 256 -10.99 -0.68 8.48
CA PHE A 256 -12.11 -1.43 7.93
C PHE A 256 -12.40 -2.73 8.70
N LEU A 257 -11.61 -3.07 9.73
CA LEU A 257 -11.78 -4.32 10.48
C LEU A 257 -13.17 -4.44 11.10
N GLY A 258 -13.68 -3.37 11.72
CA GLY A 258 -15.02 -3.36 12.31
C GLY A 258 -16.12 -3.62 11.27
N TRP A 259 -16.00 -3.01 10.08
CA TRP A 259 -16.90 -3.24 8.97
C TRP A 259 -16.84 -4.68 8.44
N ARG A 260 -15.65 -5.29 8.42
CA ARG A 260 -15.47 -6.69 8.04
C ARG A 260 -16.09 -7.66 9.04
N ILE A 261 -15.96 -7.37 10.34
CA ILE A 261 -16.64 -8.14 11.38
C ILE A 261 -18.17 -8.04 11.21
N LEU A 262 -18.69 -6.85 10.97
CA LEU A 262 -20.11 -6.64 10.70
C LEU A 262 -20.58 -7.39 9.44
N SER A 263 -19.77 -7.38 8.39
CA SER A 263 -20.05 -8.17 7.17
C SER A 263 -20.14 -9.67 7.48
N TRP A 264 -19.21 -10.20 8.28
CA TRP A 264 -19.24 -11.61 8.68
C TRP A 264 -20.48 -11.95 9.51
N LEU A 265 -20.89 -11.09 10.46
CA LEU A 265 -22.10 -11.27 11.27
C LEU A 265 -23.39 -11.27 10.44
N THR A 266 -23.39 -10.60 9.29
CA THR A 266 -24.55 -10.55 8.36
C THR A 266 -24.48 -11.61 7.26
N GLY A 267 -23.67 -12.67 7.43
CA GLY A 267 -23.48 -13.71 6.43
C GLY A 267 -22.88 -13.22 5.11
N GLY A 268 -22.11 -12.12 5.14
CA GLY A 268 -21.47 -11.52 3.96
C GLY A 268 -22.32 -10.50 3.20
N ILE A 269 -23.64 -10.41 3.44
CA ILE A 269 -24.54 -9.52 2.68
C ILE A 269 -24.08 -8.06 2.78
N MET A 270 -23.75 -7.58 3.99
CA MET A 270 -23.27 -6.22 4.21
C MET A 270 -21.94 -5.98 3.51
N GLY A 271 -21.11 -7.03 3.34
CA GLY A 271 -19.88 -6.99 2.56
C GLY A 271 -20.13 -6.51 1.14
N PHE A 272 -20.92 -7.24 0.40
CA PHE A 272 -21.19 -6.99 -1.02
C PHE A 272 -21.94 -5.68 -1.28
N VAL A 273 -22.91 -5.35 -0.42
CA VAL A 273 -23.79 -4.19 -0.64
C VAL A 273 -23.10 -2.88 -0.27
N TYR A 274 -22.23 -2.88 0.75
CA TYR A 274 -21.68 -1.64 1.27
C TYR A 274 -20.17 -1.69 1.56
N VAL A 275 -19.69 -2.70 2.28
CA VAL A 275 -18.31 -2.69 2.82
C VAL A 275 -17.27 -2.79 1.72
N ASP A 276 -17.42 -3.75 0.80
CA ASP A 276 -16.47 -3.97 -0.29
C ASP A 276 -16.51 -2.84 -1.34
N PRO A 277 -17.68 -2.34 -1.79
CA PRO A 277 -17.78 -1.12 -2.58
C PRO A 277 -17.06 0.07 -1.94
N TYR A 278 -17.29 0.29 -0.65
CA TYR A 278 -16.69 1.38 0.09
C TYR A 278 -15.17 1.22 0.22
N TYR A 279 -14.70 0.02 0.55
CA TYR A 279 -13.28 -0.31 0.64
C TYR A 279 -12.58 -0.11 -0.71
N ASN A 280 -13.13 -0.67 -1.79
CA ASN A 280 -12.50 -0.63 -3.10
C ASN A 280 -12.50 0.78 -3.71
N MET A 281 -13.58 1.56 -3.52
CA MET A 281 -13.58 2.96 -3.93
C MET A 281 -12.55 3.79 -3.16
N THR A 282 -12.45 3.59 -1.84
CA THR A 282 -11.42 4.26 -1.03
C THR A 282 -10.01 3.83 -1.45
N SER A 283 -9.82 2.54 -1.80
CA SER A 283 -8.55 2.00 -2.29
C SER A 283 -8.14 2.59 -3.64
N ALA A 284 -9.10 2.80 -4.55
CA ALA A 284 -8.84 3.45 -5.84
C ALA A 284 -8.35 4.90 -5.67
N LEU A 285 -9.00 5.66 -4.77
CA LEU A 285 -8.58 7.02 -4.43
C LEU A 285 -7.20 7.06 -3.80
N LEU A 286 -6.92 6.12 -2.89
CA LEU A 286 -5.62 5.98 -2.23
C LEU A 286 -4.50 5.62 -3.21
N TYR A 287 -4.78 4.73 -4.17
CA TYR A 287 -3.83 4.38 -5.21
C TYR A 287 -3.43 5.59 -6.05
N GLU A 288 -4.38 6.44 -6.43
CA GLU A 288 -4.08 7.63 -7.22
C GLU A 288 -3.28 8.68 -6.45
N GLU A 289 -3.50 8.84 -5.14
CA GLU A 289 -2.65 9.70 -4.30
C GLU A 289 -1.22 9.17 -4.25
N LEU A 290 -1.05 7.86 -4.01
CA LEU A 290 0.28 7.24 -3.96
C LEU A 290 1.00 7.28 -5.31
N LYS A 291 0.26 7.08 -6.40
CA LYS A 291 0.80 7.19 -7.77
C LYS A 291 1.27 8.61 -8.07
N GLY A 292 0.53 9.65 -7.70
CA GLY A 292 0.92 11.05 -7.86
C GLY A 292 2.23 11.39 -7.15
N GLY A 293 2.42 10.88 -5.93
CA GLY A 293 3.68 11.04 -5.18
C GLY A 293 4.87 10.28 -5.79
N ALA A 294 4.63 9.16 -6.48
CA ALA A 294 5.68 8.37 -7.12
C ALA A 294 6.18 8.99 -8.44
N ILE A 295 5.32 9.71 -9.16
CA ILE A 295 5.71 10.42 -10.39
C ILE A 295 6.74 11.52 -10.09
N GLU A 296 6.65 12.19 -8.95
CA GLU A 296 7.68 13.15 -8.52
C GLU A 296 9.04 12.49 -8.23
N LEU A 297 9.05 11.23 -7.79
CA LEU A 297 10.28 10.46 -7.57
C LEU A 297 10.92 9.94 -8.87
N GLU A 298 10.13 9.73 -9.92
CA GLU A 298 10.59 9.30 -11.25
C GLU A 298 11.11 10.44 -12.12
N ALA A 299 10.82 11.68 -11.80
CA ALA A 299 11.38 12.87 -12.45
C ALA A 299 12.89 13.07 -12.14
N ILE A 300 13.52 12.14 -11.43
CA ILE A 300 14.98 12.10 -11.23
C ILE A 300 15.64 11.68 -12.56
N PRO A 301 16.52 12.50 -13.15
CA PRO A 301 17.14 12.19 -14.44
C PRO A 301 17.99 10.91 -14.36
N GLY A 302 17.65 9.89 -15.13
CA GLY A 302 18.42 8.66 -15.25
C GLY A 302 17.61 7.39 -15.58
N ASN A 303 16.30 7.42 -15.56
CA ASN A 303 15.47 6.23 -15.82
C ASN A 303 14.73 6.32 -17.17
N SER A 304 15.48 6.20 -18.29
CA SER A 304 14.96 6.25 -19.66
C SER A 304 14.02 5.10 -20.04
N ASN A 305 13.92 4.06 -19.21
CA ASN A 305 13.13 2.85 -19.52
C ASN A 305 11.61 3.02 -19.41
N LEU A 306 11.12 4.02 -18.68
CA LEU A 306 9.67 4.22 -18.47
C LEU A 306 9.01 5.05 -19.56
N GLN A 307 9.75 5.97 -20.18
CA GLN A 307 9.25 6.72 -21.36
C GLN A 307 9.05 5.80 -22.58
N ASP A 308 9.86 4.74 -22.71
CA ASP A 308 9.72 3.76 -23.78
C ASP A 308 8.55 2.79 -23.54
N LEU A 309 8.20 2.52 -22.28
CA LEU A 309 7.04 1.71 -21.90
C LEU A 309 5.70 2.40 -22.18
N SER A 310 5.60 3.71 -21.98
CA SER A 310 4.39 4.47 -22.31
C SER A 310 4.12 4.50 -23.85
N ARG A 311 5.15 4.29 -24.66
CA ARG A 311 5.03 4.20 -26.13
C ARG A 311 4.69 2.80 -26.64
N ARG A 312 4.96 1.74 -25.84
CA ARG A 312 4.73 0.32 -26.24
C ARG A 312 3.37 -0.23 -25.81
N VAL A 313 2.71 0.43 -24.88
CA VAL A 313 1.34 0.07 -24.48
C VAL A 313 0.41 0.58 -25.59
N LYS A 314 -0.04 -0.33 -26.48
CA LYS A 314 -1.18 -0.03 -27.36
C LYS A 314 -2.34 0.43 -26.48
N PRO A 315 -2.94 1.61 -26.73
CA PRO A 315 -4.19 1.95 -26.08
C PRO A 315 -5.19 0.85 -26.39
N MET A 316 -5.91 0.34 -25.39
CA MET A 316 -7.05 -0.52 -25.64
C MET A 316 -8.00 0.24 -26.57
N ASP A 317 -8.51 -0.42 -27.62
CA ASP A 317 -9.49 0.16 -28.55
C ASP A 317 -10.64 0.79 -27.75
N GLY A 318 -10.85 2.09 -27.93
CA GLY A 318 -11.82 2.90 -27.19
C GLY A 318 -11.24 3.74 -26.04
N TYR A 319 -9.94 3.61 -25.69
CA TYR A 319 -9.27 4.53 -24.79
C TYR A 319 -8.63 5.67 -25.62
N THR A 320 -9.40 6.66 -25.97
CA THR A 320 -8.86 8.00 -26.18
C THR A 320 -8.51 8.51 -24.79
N PRO A 321 -7.26 8.96 -24.52
CA PRO A 321 -7.01 9.77 -23.34
C PRO A 321 -7.98 10.94 -23.46
N VAL A 322 -9.07 10.91 -22.70
CA VAL A 322 -9.95 12.06 -22.60
C VAL A 322 -9.03 13.13 -22.03
N LYS A 323 -8.65 14.08 -22.90
CA LYS A 323 -8.17 15.39 -22.47
C LYS A 323 -9.08 15.74 -21.30
N PRO A 324 -8.55 15.96 -20.06
CA PRO A 324 -9.40 16.13 -18.91
C PRO A 324 -10.55 17.00 -19.34
N ALA A 325 -11.80 16.49 -19.22
CA ALA A 325 -12.96 17.33 -19.47
C ALA A 325 -12.69 18.59 -18.69
N PRO A 326 -12.86 19.80 -19.26
CA PRO A 326 -12.63 21.01 -18.52
C PRO A 326 -13.38 20.80 -17.20
N GLN A 327 -12.63 20.66 -16.10
CA GLN A 327 -13.22 20.71 -14.79
C GLN A 327 -14.13 21.93 -14.84
N PRO A 328 -15.40 21.85 -14.39
CA PRO A 328 -16.20 23.04 -14.26
C PRO A 328 -15.29 24.02 -13.56
N ALA A 329 -14.93 25.10 -14.25
CA ALA A 329 -13.85 26.00 -13.90
C ALA A 329 -13.96 26.27 -12.40
N GLN A 330 -13.10 25.66 -11.62
CA GLN A 330 -12.79 26.24 -10.31
C GLN A 330 -12.40 27.67 -10.65
N PRO A 331 -13.00 28.68 -10.01
CA PRO A 331 -12.65 30.06 -10.30
C PRO A 331 -11.12 30.11 -10.32
N ALA A 332 -10.54 30.46 -11.46
CA ALA A 332 -9.10 30.37 -11.73
C ALA A 332 -8.39 30.95 -10.53
N GLN A 333 -7.72 30.12 -9.75
CA GLN A 333 -6.93 30.64 -8.63
C GLN A 333 -5.89 31.53 -9.29
N PRO A 334 -5.82 32.83 -8.92
CA PRO A 334 -4.90 33.75 -9.55
C PRO A 334 -3.50 33.17 -9.52
N GLU A 335 -2.76 33.29 -10.62
CA GLU A 335 -1.37 32.83 -10.71
C GLU A 335 -0.60 33.36 -9.48
N PRO A 336 0.23 32.56 -8.81
CA PRO A 336 0.95 33.00 -7.64
C PRO A 336 1.86 34.19 -7.99
N ALA A 337 1.76 35.24 -7.22
CA ALA A 337 2.48 36.48 -7.44
C ALA A 337 2.93 37.13 -6.13
N LEU A 338 3.94 37.97 -6.21
CA LEU A 338 4.37 38.85 -5.15
C LEU A 338 4.02 40.28 -5.56
N ARG A 339 3.18 40.96 -4.73
CA ARG A 339 2.80 42.35 -4.99
C ARG A 339 3.50 43.29 -4.00
N GLY A 340 4.17 44.27 -4.52
CA GLY A 340 4.68 45.39 -3.73
C GLY A 340 3.53 46.23 -3.17
N VAL A 341 3.44 46.37 -1.85
CA VAL A 341 2.44 47.17 -1.13
C VAL A 341 3.00 48.51 -0.73
N ALA A 342 4.25 48.54 -0.28
CA ALA A 342 4.95 49.74 0.12
C ALA A 342 6.43 49.70 -0.28
N GLY A 343 7.06 50.86 -0.40
CA GLY A 343 8.47 51.00 -0.72
C GLY A 343 8.76 50.99 -2.23
N MET A 344 9.97 50.57 -2.61
CA MET A 344 10.52 50.63 -3.98
C MET A 344 9.58 49.98 -5.00
N TYR A 345 8.90 48.90 -4.64
CA TYR A 345 8.06 48.13 -5.53
C TYR A 345 6.55 48.33 -5.30
N ALA A 346 6.15 49.40 -4.66
CA ALA A 346 4.74 49.71 -4.45
C ALA A 346 3.97 49.67 -5.79
N GLY A 347 2.91 48.88 -5.86
CA GLY A 347 2.10 48.69 -7.06
C GLY A 347 2.65 47.66 -8.08
N SER A 348 3.88 47.24 -7.97
CA SER A 348 4.48 46.25 -8.86
C SER A 348 4.01 44.83 -8.55
N VAL A 349 3.85 43.97 -9.57
CA VAL A 349 3.45 42.56 -9.42
C VAL A 349 4.50 41.69 -10.10
N PHE A 350 5.08 40.76 -9.34
CA PHE A 350 6.03 39.78 -9.80
C PHE A 350 5.36 38.41 -9.86
N LYS A 351 5.03 37.91 -11.04
CA LYS A 351 4.55 36.55 -11.21
C LYS A 351 5.66 35.57 -10.87
N ILE A 352 5.37 34.57 -10.07
CA ILE A 352 6.31 33.50 -9.71
C ILE A 352 5.78 32.17 -10.23
N LYS A 353 6.69 31.32 -10.66
CA LYS A 353 6.32 29.96 -11.06
C LYS A 353 6.10 29.12 -9.82
N PRO A 354 5.03 28.29 -9.78
CA PRO A 354 4.82 27.33 -8.70
C PRO A 354 6.09 26.45 -8.50
N ASP A 355 6.36 26.12 -7.25
CA ASP A 355 7.47 25.27 -6.80
C ASP A 355 8.87 25.79 -7.18
N GLN A 356 8.98 27.05 -7.63
CA GLN A 356 10.23 27.74 -7.86
C GLN A 356 10.51 28.74 -6.72
N THR A 357 11.72 28.68 -6.16
CA THR A 357 12.16 29.64 -5.13
C THR A 357 12.60 30.94 -5.78
N VAL A 358 12.06 32.05 -5.30
CA VAL A 358 12.46 33.43 -5.67
C VAL A 358 13.11 34.08 -4.46
N VAL A 359 14.29 34.66 -4.65
CA VAL A 359 15.04 35.35 -3.60
C VAL A 359 14.85 36.84 -3.74
N LEU A 360 14.54 37.49 -2.61
CA LEU A 360 14.45 38.95 -2.47
C LEU A 360 15.69 39.44 -1.73
N GLY A 361 16.33 40.51 -2.20
CA GLY A 361 17.52 41.06 -1.55
C GLY A 361 18.10 42.24 -2.32
N ARG A 362 19.22 42.80 -1.85
CA ARG A 362 19.87 43.97 -2.49
C ARG A 362 21.02 43.59 -3.45
N ASP A 363 21.47 42.35 -3.46
CA ASP A 363 22.58 41.92 -4.32
C ASP A 363 22.04 41.20 -5.57
N PRO A 364 22.22 41.78 -6.79
CA PRO A 364 21.71 41.18 -8.03
C PRO A 364 22.40 39.82 -8.35
N LYS A 365 23.47 39.45 -7.71
CA LYS A 365 24.09 38.13 -7.87
C LYS A 365 23.40 37.05 -7.04
N GLN A 366 22.62 37.44 -6.02
CA GLN A 366 22.02 36.52 -5.06
C GLN A 366 20.49 36.60 -5.03
N ALA A 367 19.89 37.65 -5.59
CA ALA A 367 18.44 37.88 -5.58
C ALA A 367 17.89 38.08 -6.99
N GLN A 368 16.68 37.56 -7.24
CA GLN A 368 15.92 37.79 -8.46
C GLN A 368 15.08 39.07 -8.38
N ILE A 369 14.59 39.43 -7.20
CA ILE A 369 13.92 40.70 -6.94
C ILE A 369 14.90 41.56 -6.16
N VAL A 370 15.50 42.56 -6.86
CA VAL A 370 16.64 43.30 -6.36
C VAL A 370 16.22 44.67 -5.89
N PHE A 371 16.41 44.98 -4.62
CA PHE A 371 16.18 46.30 -4.05
C PHE A 371 17.38 47.18 -4.27
N SER A 372 17.18 48.50 -4.50
CA SER A 372 18.29 49.43 -4.76
C SER A 372 19.28 49.52 -3.60
N GLN A 373 20.52 49.93 -3.92
CA GLN A 373 21.62 50.06 -2.92
C GLN A 373 21.35 51.04 -1.79
N GLY A 374 20.28 51.86 -1.83
CA GLY A 374 19.87 52.73 -0.74
C GLY A 374 18.98 52.05 0.31
N ALA A 375 18.65 50.76 0.14
CA ALA A 375 17.85 50.02 1.07
C ALA A 375 18.73 49.32 2.16
N ASP A 376 19.33 50.13 3.02
CA ASP A 376 20.35 49.67 4.01
C ASP A 376 19.82 48.61 4.98
N LYS A 377 18.53 48.56 5.18
CA LYS A 377 17.88 47.56 6.05
C LYS A 377 17.62 46.21 5.34
N ILE A 378 17.81 46.15 4.00
CA ILE A 378 17.62 44.91 3.22
C ILE A 378 18.98 44.23 3.02
N SER A 379 19.10 42.98 3.45
CA SER A 379 20.28 42.15 3.30
C SER A 379 20.55 41.78 1.84
N ARG A 380 21.78 41.44 1.47
CA ARG A 380 22.16 41.00 0.09
C ARG A 380 21.27 39.88 -0.39
N ARG A 381 21.08 38.85 0.42
CA ARG A 381 20.04 37.82 0.35
C ARG A 381 19.15 38.02 1.56
N HIS A 382 17.95 38.55 1.41
CA HIS A 382 17.10 38.92 2.54
C HIS A 382 16.13 37.80 2.92
N CYS A 383 15.29 37.37 2.00
CA CYS A 383 14.42 36.20 2.20
C CYS A 383 14.23 35.45 0.90
N SER A 384 13.85 34.17 1.01
CA SER A 384 13.43 33.35 -0.11
C SER A 384 11.95 33.01 0.01
N VAL A 385 11.22 33.05 -1.11
CA VAL A 385 9.79 32.80 -1.20
C VAL A 385 9.53 31.78 -2.29
N MET A 386 8.75 30.76 -1.99
CA MET A 386 8.30 29.75 -2.94
C MET A 386 6.79 29.54 -2.74
N PHE A 387 6.04 29.45 -3.82
CA PHE A 387 4.65 29.00 -3.77
C PHE A 387 4.60 27.50 -3.98
N SER A 388 4.12 26.78 -2.98
CA SER A 388 3.93 25.34 -3.09
C SER A 388 2.59 25.02 -3.78
N SER A 389 2.65 24.48 -4.99
CA SER A 389 1.46 24.02 -5.73
C SER A 389 0.68 22.97 -4.93
N ARG A 390 1.39 22.12 -4.17
CA ARG A 390 0.82 21.08 -3.33
C ARG A 390 0.01 21.62 -2.15
N LEU A 391 0.50 22.68 -1.49
CA LEU A 391 -0.13 23.25 -0.30
C LEU A 391 -1.09 24.41 -0.62
N GLY A 392 -0.99 24.98 -1.84
CA GLY A 392 -1.70 26.20 -2.19
C GLY A 392 -1.25 27.42 -1.37
N GLN A 393 -0.09 27.36 -0.73
CA GLN A 393 0.44 28.34 0.22
C GLN A 393 1.88 28.69 -0.10
N TYR A 394 2.35 29.79 0.47
CA TYR A 394 3.72 30.25 0.31
C TYR A 394 4.62 29.71 1.42
N GLN A 395 5.81 29.28 1.06
CA GLN A 395 6.88 28.97 1.98
C GLN A 395 7.91 30.11 1.96
N VAL A 396 8.17 30.71 3.11
CA VAL A 396 9.09 31.84 3.27
C VAL A 396 10.19 31.48 4.25
N VAL A 397 11.44 31.81 3.89
CA VAL A 397 12.62 31.64 4.75
C VAL A 397 13.33 32.97 4.88
N ASP A 398 13.51 33.45 6.11
CA ASP A 398 14.29 34.65 6.41
C ASP A 398 15.80 34.30 6.43
N HIS A 399 16.61 35.08 5.72
CA HIS A 399 18.07 34.97 5.71
C HIS A 399 18.73 36.29 6.13
N SER A 400 17.92 37.22 6.60
CA SER A 400 18.34 38.60 6.80
C SER A 400 18.92 38.87 8.17
N SER A 401 19.78 39.87 8.25
CA SER A 401 20.30 40.41 9.53
C SER A 401 19.22 41.23 10.27
N ASN A 402 18.42 41.99 9.54
CA ASN A 402 17.43 42.92 10.11
C ASN A 402 16.04 42.31 10.27
N GLY A 403 15.81 41.09 9.74
CA GLY A 403 14.55 40.31 9.89
C GLY A 403 13.54 40.56 8.81
N THR A 404 12.78 39.49 8.52
CA THR A 404 11.52 39.53 7.75
C THR A 404 10.38 39.41 8.74
N PHE A 405 9.39 40.32 8.66
CA PHE A 405 8.30 40.39 9.64
C PHE A 405 6.96 40.06 8.98
N VAL A 406 6.14 39.33 9.72
CA VAL A 406 4.73 39.01 9.37
C VAL A 406 3.85 39.47 10.51
N SER A 407 2.88 40.36 10.23
CA SER A 407 1.98 40.93 11.26
C SER A 407 2.73 41.47 12.50
N GLY A 408 3.91 42.09 12.29
CA GLY A 408 4.74 42.66 13.34
C GLY A 408 5.66 41.68 14.07
N SER A 409 5.51 40.37 13.82
CA SER A 409 6.38 39.32 14.40
C SER A 409 7.50 38.95 13.45
N ARG A 410 8.76 38.87 13.97
CA ARG A 410 9.92 38.48 13.18
C ARG A 410 9.89 36.98 12.88
N LEU A 411 10.14 36.58 11.63
CA LEU A 411 10.35 35.20 11.28
C LEU A 411 11.66 34.66 11.86
N GLN A 412 11.66 33.40 12.19
CA GLN A 412 12.87 32.75 12.71
C GLN A 412 13.89 32.57 11.57
N LEU A 413 15.13 32.95 11.85
CA LEU A 413 16.23 32.93 10.87
C LEU A 413 16.48 31.51 10.34
N ASN A 414 16.52 31.37 9.02
CA ASN A 414 16.76 30.11 8.27
C ASN A 414 15.76 28.97 8.55
N VAL A 415 14.59 29.30 9.10
CA VAL A 415 13.52 28.34 9.31
C VAL A 415 12.41 28.58 8.29
N PRO A 416 11.98 27.57 7.49
CA PRO A 416 10.89 27.72 6.57
C PRO A 416 9.55 27.85 7.31
N VAL A 417 8.80 28.91 6.98
CA VAL A 417 7.47 29.19 7.53
C VAL A 417 6.46 29.16 6.40
N THR A 418 5.36 28.43 6.58
CA THR A 418 4.25 28.35 5.60
C THR A 418 3.23 29.45 5.89
N LEU A 419 2.93 30.27 4.87
CA LEU A 419 2.06 31.45 4.97
C LEU A 419 0.96 31.38 3.91
N PRO A 420 -0.28 31.76 4.24
CA PRO A 420 -1.38 31.81 3.29
C PRO A 420 -1.24 32.99 2.31
N ARG A 421 -1.97 32.92 1.19
CA ARG A 421 -2.14 34.05 0.27
C ARG A 421 -2.72 35.24 1.03
N GLY A 422 -2.39 36.46 0.61
CA GLY A 422 -2.79 37.69 1.26
C GLY A 422 -1.85 38.16 2.38
N THR A 423 -0.94 37.30 2.86
CA THR A 423 0.04 37.66 3.90
C THR A 423 1.00 38.74 3.41
N GLN A 424 1.30 39.71 4.28
CA GLN A 424 2.27 40.77 4.02
C GLN A 424 3.58 40.49 4.73
N LEU A 425 4.67 40.62 3.99
CA LEU A 425 6.05 40.51 4.47
C LEU A 425 6.66 41.89 4.53
N ALA A 426 7.07 42.36 5.69
CA ALA A 426 7.88 43.57 5.83
C ALA A 426 9.37 43.21 5.89
N LEU A 427 10.17 43.82 5.01
CA LEU A 427 11.59 43.47 4.79
C LEU A 427 12.50 44.45 5.54
N GLY A 428 13.05 44.05 6.65
CA GLY A 428 13.95 44.83 7.48
C GLY A 428 13.32 46.02 8.21
N SER A 429 12.23 46.55 7.70
CA SER A 429 11.39 47.59 8.26
C SER A 429 10.06 47.67 7.55
N ASN A 430 9.12 48.48 8.04
CA ASN A 430 7.81 48.71 7.41
C ASN A 430 7.86 49.58 6.13
N ASP A 431 9.06 49.98 5.68
CA ASP A 431 9.24 50.80 4.48
C ASP A 431 9.08 49.99 3.20
N ASN A 432 9.37 48.69 3.24
CA ASN A 432 9.27 47.78 2.11
C ASN A 432 8.39 46.58 2.45
N ILE A 433 7.17 46.56 1.91
CA ILE A 433 6.17 45.53 2.18
C ILE A 433 5.80 44.84 0.88
N ILE A 434 5.87 43.50 0.90
CA ILE A 434 5.49 42.60 -0.20
C ILE A 434 4.31 41.74 0.25
N ARG A 435 3.22 41.66 -0.52
CA ARG A 435 2.08 40.77 -0.31
C ARG A 435 2.22 39.51 -1.15
N LEU A 436 1.89 38.40 -0.57
CA LEU A 436 1.81 37.08 -1.22
C LEU A 436 0.42 36.93 -1.86
N GLU A 437 0.29 36.84 -3.19
CA GLU A 437 -1.00 36.80 -3.93
C GLU A 437 -1.26 35.47 -4.64
#